data_e3084fb6ad329047b9828a7dde2bf3be
#
_entry.id   e3084fb6ad329047b9828a7dde2bf3be
#
_cell.length_a   1.000
_cell.length_b   1.000
_cell.length_c   1.000
_cell.angle_alpha   90.00
_cell.angle_beta   90.00
_cell.angle_gamma   90.00
#
_symmetry.space_group_name_H-M   'P 1'
#
loop_
_entity.id
_entity.type
_entity.pdbx_description
1 polymer ?
#
loop_
_entity_poly.entity_id
_entity_poly.type
_entity_poly.pdbx_seq_one_letter_code
_entity_poly.pdbx_strand_id
1 'polypeptide(L)'
;MVFDLGETLVDETRNWETWADWLGVRPFDLFAVLGAVIARRQDHRMAFELLRPGFDLERERAALDASGRRWGFDASDLYPDAVPCLQQLRAAGLRIGIVGNQPAVVESMLEDLHGLADVVGSSGRWGVEKPSPAFFERVVAEVGLEPGAIAYVGDRLDNDVLPAQRLGMVGVFLVRGPWALVQQSWPEAAEASLTVDTLDGLAERLTALGG
;
A
#
# COMPACT_ATOMS: atom_id res chain seq x y z
N MET A 1 -13.41 -6.43 2.72
CA MET A 1 -11.95 -6.48 2.39
C MET A 1 -11.45 -5.07 2.20
N VAL A 2 -10.31 -4.75 2.75
CA VAL A 2 -9.65 -3.44 2.59
C VAL A 2 -8.24 -3.69 2.09
N PHE A 3 -7.85 -2.99 1.04
CA PHE A 3 -6.55 -3.13 0.41
C PHE A 3 -5.73 -1.85 0.58
N ASP A 4 -4.44 -1.99 0.87
CA ASP A 4 -3.48 -0.96 0.55
C ASP A 4 -3.37 -0.80 -0.98
N LEU A 5 -2.66 0.22 -1.43
CA LEU A 5 -2.54 0.56 -2.84
C LEU A 5 -1.17 0.17 -3.41
N GLY A 6 -0.11 0.85 -2.97
CA GLY A 6 1.24 0.65 -3.47
C GLY A 6 1.75 -0.74 -3.15
N GLU A 7 2.41 -1.39 -4.10
CA GLU A 7 2.93 -2.76 -3.97
C GLU A 7 1.87 -3.81 -3.51
N THR A 8 0.60 -3.39 -3.46
CA THR A 8 -0.54 -4.27 -3.18
C THR A 8 -1.44 -4.43 -4.40
N LEU A 9 -2.02 -3.35 -4.89
CA LEU A 9 -2.81 -3.32 -6.12
C LEU A 9 -2.03 -2.73 -7.30
N VAL A 10 -1.05 -1.88 -7.01
CA VAL A 10 -0.27 -1.09 -7.96
C VAL A 10 1.22 -1.40 -7.82
N ASP A 11 1.87 -1.68 -8.94
CA ASP A 11 3.33 -1.75 -9.07
C ASP A 11 3.90 -0.32 -9.06
N GLU A 12 4.64 0.03 -8.02
CA GLU A 12 5.23 1.36 -7.86
C GLU A 12 6.54 1.56 -8.62
N THR A 13 7.03 0.56 -9.37
CA THR A 13 8.33 0.61 -10.06
C THR A 13 8.48 1.89 -10.87
N ARG A 14 7.51 2.23 -11.73
CA ARG A 14 7.55 3.42 -12.58
C ARG A 14 7.57 4.72 -11.75
N ASN A 15 6.84 4.76 -10.65
CA ASN A 15 6.82 5.91 -9.75
C ASN A 15 8.19 6.11 -9.08
N TRP A 16 8.82 5.05 -8.62
CA TRP A 16 10.17 5.09 -8.04
C TRP A 16 11.25 5.42 -9.09
N GLU A 17 11.11 4.95 -10.32
CA GLU A 17 11.99 5.34 -11.44
C GLU A 17 11.87 6.84 -11.76
N THR A 18 10.66 7.40 -11.71
CA THR A 18 10.44 8.84 -11.86
C THR A 18 11.17 9.62 -10.77
N TRP A 19 11.16 9.15 -9.52
CA TRP A 19 11.91 9.76 -8.44
C TRP A 19 13.43 9.64 -8.61
N ALA A 20 13.92 8.48 -9.09
CA ALA A 20 15.35 8.32 -9.40
C ALA A 20 15.82 9.33 -10.46
N ASP A 21 15.04 9.49 -11.51
CA ASP A 21 15.28 10.44 -12.59
C ASP A 21 15.26 11.90 -12.09
N TRP A 22 14.31 12.22 -11.20
CA TRP A 22 14.22 13.53 -10.54
C TRP A 22 15.44 13.83 -9.65
N LEU A 23 15.93 12.84 -8.95
CA LEU A 23 17.15 12.92 -8.14
C LEU A 23 18.42 12.99 -8.99
N GLY A 24 18.37 12.59 -10.26
CA GLY A 24 19.53 12.46 -11.12
C GLY A 24 20.42 11.27 -10.77
N VAL A 25 19.83 10.19 -10.22
CA VAL A 25 20.51 8.93 -9.90
C VAL A 25 19.94 7.79 -10.74
N ARG A 26 20.67 6.69 -10.85
CA ARG A 26 20.13 5.50 -11.54
C ARG A 26 19.06 4.85 -10.67
N PRO A 27 17.98 4.28 -11.26
CA PRO A 27 16.97 3.53 -10.51
C PRO A 27 17.58 2.43 -9.63
N PHE A 28 18.58 1.71 -10.13
CA PHE A 28 19.29 0.68 -9.37
C PHE A 28 19.92 1.20 -8.07
N ASP A 29 20.48 2.42 -8.07
CA ASP A 29 21.09 3.03 -6.90
C ASP A 29 20.02 3.42 -5.87
N LEU A 30 18.89 3.99 -6.33
CA LEU A 30 17.76 4.31 -5.45
C LEU A 30 17.17 3.04 -4.84
N PHE A 31 16.94 1.99 -5.62
CA PHE A 31 16.38 0.73 -5.11
C PHE A 31 17.31 0.04 -4.11
N ALA A 32 18.62 0.08 -4.34
CA ALA A 32 19.60 -0.46 -3.39
C ALA A 32 19.56 0.29 -2.05
N VAL A 33 19.49 1.63 -2.09
CA VAL A 33 19.40 2.46 -0.89
C VAL A 33 18.06 2.24 -0.19
N LEU A 34 16.95 2.16 -0.93
CA LEU A 34 15.62 1.87 -0.39
C LEU A 34 15.60 0.53 0.35
N GLY A 35 16.11 -0.55 -0.27
CA GLY A 35 16.22 -1.85 0.37
C GLY A 35 17.05 -1.82 1.66
N ALA A 36 18.15 -1.05 1.68
CA ALA A 36 18.98 -0.89 2.88
C ALA A 36 18.25 -0.12 4.00
N VAL A 37 17.44 0.88 3.66
CA VAL A 37 16.61 1.65 4.59
C VAL A 37 15.52 0.76 5.19
N ILE A 38 14.82 -0.01 4.35
CA ILE A 38 13.78 -0.96 4.80
C ILE A 38 14.39 -1.99 5.77
N ALA A 39 15.52 -2.59 5.41
CA ALA A 39 16.20 -3.59 6.24
C ALA A 39 16.63 -3.04 7.62
N ARG A 40 16.86 -1.73 7.71
CA ARG A 40 17.16 -1.03 8.97
C ARG A 40 15.92 -0.56 9.72
N ARG A 41 14.73 -0.89 9.25
CA ARG A 41 13.44 -0.48 9.85
C ARG A 41 13.30 1.06 9.91
N GLN A 42 13.84 1.77 8.93
CA GLN A 42 13.77 3.21 8.83
C GLN A 42 12.65 3.64 7.89
N ASP A 43 12.17 4.88 8.05
CA ASP A 43 11.24 5.49 7.12
C ASP A 43 11.86 5.55 5.71
N HIS A 44 11.10 5.17 4.69
CA HIS A 44 11.56 5.16 3.29
C HIS A 44 12.02 6.53 2.80
N ARG A 45 11.52 7.61 3.40
CA ARG A 45 11.97 9.00 3.12
C ARG A 45 13.45 9.18 3.37
N MET A 46 14.06 8.34 4.24
CA MET A 46 15.52 8.32 4.45
C MET A 46 16.31 7.94 3.19
N ALA A 47 15.71 7.20 2.25
CA ALA A 47 16.37 6.88 0.99
C ALA A 47 16.66 8.16 0.17
N PHE A 48 15.71 9.09 0.16
CA PHE A 48 15.89 10.39 -0.50
C PHE A 48 16.94 11.25 0.22
N GLU A 49 16.88 11.30 1.54
CA GLU A 49 17.84 12.07 2.35
C GLU A 49 19.28 11.55 2.17
N LEU A 50 19.47 10.22 2.10
CA LEU A 50 20.79 9.61 1.88
C LEU A 50 21.34 9.91 0.48
N LEU A 51 20.50 10.02 -0.53
CA LEU A 51 20.91 10.31 -1.92
C LEU A 51 21.05 11.81 -2.17
N ARG A 52 20.27 12.65 -1.52
CA ARG A 52 20.30 14.11 -1.62
C ARG A 52 20.05 14.72 -0.23
N PRO A 53 21.10 15.05 0.53
CA PRO A 53 20.95 15.69 1.85
C PRO A 53 20.10 16.97 1.79
N GLY A 54 19.17 17.12 2.74
CA GLY A 54 18.21 18.22 2.78
C GLY A 54 17.02 18.06 1.82
N PHE A 55 16.73 16.83 1.39
CA PHE A 55 15.58 16.52 0.54
C PHE A 55 14.27 16.76 1.30
N ASP A 56 13.43 17.63 0.75
CA ASP A 56 12.08 17.91 1.27
C ASP A 56 11.05 17.32 0.29
N LEU A 57 10.42 16.23 0.69
CA LEU A 57 9.52 15.47 -0.18
C LEU A 57 8.33 16.30 -0.68
N GLU A 58 7.76 17.17 0.16
CA GLU A 58 6.60 17.99 -0.24
C GLU A 58 7.01 19.05 -1.26
N ARG A 59 8.11 19.75 -1.00
CA ARG A 59 8.68 20.75 -1.92
C ARG A 59 9.07 20.11 -3.26
N GLU A 60 9.75 18.97 -3.21
CA GLU A 60 10.23 18.27 -4.41
C GLU A 60 9.06 17.69 -5.22
N ARG A 61 8.01 17.21 -4.55
CA ARG A 61 6.77 16.77 -5.22
C ARG A 61 6.08 17.94 -5.93
N ALA A 62 5.95 19.08 -5.27
CA ALA A 62 5.36 20.27 -5.90
C ALA A 62 6.18 20.74 -7.11
N ALA A 63 7.52 20.64 -7.03
CA ALA A 63 8.40 20.97 -8.15
C ALA A 63 8.28 19.95 -9.30
N LEU A 64 8.13 18.68 -8.99
CA LEU A 64 7.90 17.61 -9.96
C LEU A 64 6.58 17.83 -10.70
N ASP A 65 5.50 18.14 -9.97
CA ASP A 65 4.20 18.51 -10.55
C ASP A 65 4.32 19.70 -11.50
N ALA A 66 4.98 20.78 -11.06
CA ALA A 66 5.18 21.98 -11.84
C ALA A 66 6.02 21.76 -13.11
N SER A 67 6.86 20.71 -13.12
CA SER A 67 7.68 20.35 -14.28
C SER A 67 6.88 19.69 -15.42
N GLY A 68 5.63 19.30 -15.17
CA GLY A 68 4.80 18.55 -16.11
C GLY A 68 5.22 17.08 -16.28
N ARG A 69 6.16 16.59 -15.46
CA ARG A 69 6.52 15.17 -15.47
C ARG A 69 5.39 14.34 -14.88
N ARG A 70 5.11 13.22 -15.51
CA ARG A 70 4.09 12.29 -15.04
C ARG A 70 4.61 11.53 -13.81
N TRP A 71 3.91 11.63 -12.71
CA TRP A 71 4.12 10.81 -11.52
C TRP A 71 2.78 10.23 -11.05
N GLY A 72 2.80 9.37 -10.03
CA GLY A 72 1.61 8.66 -9.56
C GLY A 72 1.29 7.44 -10.43
N PHE A 73 0.05 7.01 -10.40
CA PHE A 73 -0.38 5.72 -10.93
C PHE A 73 -1.42 5.89 -12.04
N ASP A 74 -1.51 4.88 -12.91
CA ASP A 74 -2.61 4.67 -13.84
C ASP A 74 -2.90 3.18 -14.01
N ALA A 75 -3.88 2.85 -14.86
CA ALA A 75 -4.30 1.48 -15.09
C ALA A 75 -3.17 0.54 -15.55
N SER A 76 -2.12 1.07 -16.19
CA SER A 76 -1.00 0.25 -16.66
C SER A 76 -0.06 -0.20 -15.53
N ASP A 77 -0.18 0.42 -14.35
CA ASP A 77 0.60 0.07 -13.19
C ASP A 77 -0.12 -0.97 -12.29
N LEU A 78 -1.37 -1.31 -12.59
CA LEU A 78 -2.09 -2.32 -11.81
C LEU A 78 -1.44 -3.70 -11.97
N TYR A 79 -1.24 -4.40 -10.86
CA TYR A 79 -0.86 -5.80 -10.91
C TYR A 79 -1.92 -6.62 -11.65
N PRO A 80 -1.52 -7.65 -12.44
CA PRO A 80 -2.46 -8.41 -13.26
C PRO A 80 -3.58 -9.10 -12.48
N ASP A 81 -3.35 -9.44 -11.21
CA ASP A 81 -4.30 -10.09 -10.31
C ASP A 81 -5.21 -9.10 -9.54
N ALA A 82 -4.92 -7.79 -9.57
CA ALA A 82 -5.65 -6.78 -8.81
C ALA A 82 -7.13 -6.69 -9.23
N VAL A 83 -7.41 -6.35 -10.49
CA VAL A 83 -8.77 -6.22 -10.99
C VAL A 83 -9.56 -7.53 -10.92
N PRO A 84 -9.01 -8.69 -11.34
CA PRO A 84 -9.69 -9.97 -11.17
C PRO A 84 -10.06 -10.29 -9.73
N CYS A 85 -9.16 -10.05 -8.77
CA CYS A 85 -9.44 -10.25 -7.34
C CYS A 85 -10.61 -9.38 -6.87
N LEU A 86 -10.57 -8.07 -7.13
CA LEU A 86 -11.63 -7.14 -6.74
C LEU A 86 -13.00 -7.53 -7.34
N GLN A 87 -13.01 -7.95 -8.61
CA GLN A 87 -14.23 -8.43 -9.28
C GLN A 87 -14.79 -9.70 -8.62
N GLN A 88 -13.94 -10.66 -8.28
CA GLN A 88 -14.35 -11.90 -7.60
C GLN A 88 -14.93 -11.60 -6.21
N LEU A 89 -14.26 -10.75 -5.42
CA LEU A 89 -14.73 -10.34 -4.10
C LEU A 89 -16.08 -9.62 -4.17
N ARG A 90 -16.24 -8.72 -5.15
CA ARG A 90 -17.51 -8.03 -5.38
C ARG A 90 -18.63 -9.00 -5.80
N ALA A 91 -18.33 -9.96 -6.67
CA ALA A 91 -19.29 -11.00 -7.06
C ALA A 91 -19.70 -11.91 -5.89
N ALA A 92 -18.79 -12.09 -4.91
CA ALA A 92 -19.07 -12.78 -3.65
C ALA A 92 -19.87 -11.92 -2.63
N GLY A 93 -20.24 -10.68 -2.99
CA GLY A 93 -21.02 -9.78 -2.13
C GLY A 93 -20.19 -9.10 -1.02
N LEU A 94 -18.87 -9.12 -1.11
CA LEU A 94 -18.01 -8.50 -0.12
C LEU A 94 -17.88 -6.99 -0.37
N ARG A 95 -17.86 -6.23 0.72
CA ARG A 95 -17.55 -4.79 0.69
C ARG A 95 -16.06 -4.58 0.49
N ILE A 96 -15.68 -3.65 -0.41
CA ILE A 96 -14.29 -3.42 -0.82
C ILE A 96 -13.88 -2.00 -0.47
N GLY A 97 -12.77 -1.86 0.24
CA GLY A 97 -12.08 -0.59 0.47
C GLY A 97 -10.71 -0.59 -0.19
N ILE A 98 -10.29 0.56 -0.74
CA ILE A 98 -8.93 0.82 -1.22
C ILE A 98 -8.45 2.06 -0.48
N VAL A 99 -7.48 1.89 0.42
CA VAL A 99 -7.02 2.96 1.30
C VAL A 99 -5.50 2.88 1.52
N GLY A 100 -4.79 4.00 1.41
CA GLY A 100 -3.34 4.00 1.52
C GLY A 100 -2.72 5.32 1.99
N ASN A 101 -1.43 5.29 2.28
CA ASN A 101 -0.63 6.48 2.57
C ASN A 101 -0.28 7.20 1.26
N GLN A 102 -1.25 7.93 0.72
CA GLN A 102 -1.13 8.60 -0.56
C GLN A 102 -1.60 10.06 -0.47
N PRO A 103 -1.08 10.96 -1.31
CA PRO A 103 -1.70 12.28 -1.51
C PRO A 103 -3.14 12.15 -2.01
N ALA A 104 -4.00 13.10 -1.64
CA ALA A 104 -5.42 13.05 -2.02
C ALA A 104 -5.66 12.98 -3.54
N VAL A 105 -4.76 13.55 -4.35
CA VAL A 105 -4.85 13.52 -5.82
C VAL A 105 -4.80 12.09 -6.38
N VAL A 106 -4.15 11.15 -5.69
CA VAL A 106 -4.06 9.75 -6.12
C VAL A 106 -5.43 9.09 -6.16
N GLU A 107 -6.38 9.52 -5.34
CA GLU A 107 -7.75 9.00 -5.39
C GLU A 107 -8.38 9.19 -6.79
N SER A 108 -8.14 10.32 -7.44
CA SER A 108 -8.62 10.56 -8.81
C SER A 108 -7.87 9.77 -9.89
N MET A 109 -6.65 9.32 -9.60
CA MET A 109 -5.87 8.47 -10.51
C MET A 109 -6.36 7.01 -10.52
N LEU A 110 -7.23 6.63 -9.59
CA LEU A 110 -7.76 5.28 -9.44
C LEU A 110 -9.18 5.14 -10.04
N GLU A 111 -9.55 6.01 -10.97
CA GLU A 111 -10.90 6.00 -11.58
C GLU A 111 -11.31 4.63 -12.14
N ASP A 112 -10.36 3.88 -12.70
CA ASP A 112 -10.59 2.52 -13.20
C ASP A 112 -10.97 1.52 -12.09
N LEU A 113 -10.62 1.80 -10.83
CA LEU A 113 -10.97 1.00 -9.66
C LEU A 113 -12.22 1.48 -8.92
N HIS A 114 -12.68 2.73 -9.17
CA HIS A 114 -13.83 3.31 -8.47
C HIS A 114 -15.12 2.48 -8.61
N GLY A 115 -15.32 1.85 -9.75
CA GLY A 115 -16.47 0.95 -9.97
C GLY A 115 -16.40 -0.37 -9.19
N LEU A 116 -15.23 -0.70 -8.62
CA LEU A 116 -15.00 -1.94 -7.89
C LEU A 116 -14.91 -1.73 -6.37
N ALA A 117 -14.61 -0.53 -5.91
CA ALA A 117 -14.50 -0.21 -4.49
C ALA A 117 -15.74 0.53 -3.96
N ASP A 118 -16.15 0.19 -2.73
CA ASP A 118 -17.22 0.88 -1.99
C ASP A 118 -16.66 2.04 -1.17
N VAL A 119 -15.37 1.99 -0.82
CA VAL A 119 -14.63 3.00 -0.07
C VAL A 119 -13.29 3.25 -0.73
N VAL A 120 -13.00 4.50 -1.05
CA VAL A 120 -11.66 4.93 -1.48
C VAL A 120 -11.18 6.02 -0.52
N GLY A 121 -9.95 5.90 -0.04
CA GLY A 121 -9.40 6.82 0.93
C GLY A 121 -7.90 6.97 0.90
N SER A 122 -7.42 8.15 1.30
CA SER A 122 -6.01 8.46 1.37
C SER A 122 -5.64 9.18 2.66
N SER A 123 -4.39 8.98 3.11
CA SER A 123 -3.86 9.73 4.26
C SER A 123 -3.89 11.24 4.01
N GLY A 124 -3.66 11.67 2.77
CA GLY A 124 -3.70 13.07 2.40
C GLY A 124 -5.07 13.73 2.57
N ARG A 125 -6.17 13.00 2.26
CA ARG A 125 -7.54 13.49 2.50
C ARG A 125 -7.95 13.37 3.97
N TRP A 126 -7.52 12.32 4.66
CA TRP A 126 -7.93 12.05 6.03
C TRP A 126 -7.11 12.80 7.08
N GLY A 127 -5.92 13.32 6.73
CA GLY A 127 -5.03 14.01 7.67
C GLY A 127 -4.38 13.08 8.70
N VAL A 128 -4.46 11.78 8.48
CA VAL A 128 -3.83 10.73 9.31
C VAL A 128 -3.23 9.67 8.41
N GLU A 129 -2.08 9.11 8.80
CA GLU A 129 -1.36 8.11 8.01
C GLU A 129 -1.08 6.83 8.79
N LYS A 130 -0.93 5.71 8.07
CA LYS A 130 -0.41 4.45 8.61
C LYS A 130 1.03 4.66 9.11
N PRO A 131 1.46 4.04 10.20
CA PRO A 131 0.77 3.01 10.98
C PRO A 131 -0.06 3.54 12.17
N SER A 132 -0.48 4.81 12.17
CA SER A 132 -1.26 5.38 13.27
C SER A 132 -2.56 4.61 13.50
N PRO A 133 -2.92 4.27 14.76
CA PRO A 133 -4.22 3.67 15.07
C PRO A 133 -5.40 4.48 14.53
N ALA A 134 -5.30 5.82 14.55
CA ALA A 134 -6.35 6.72 14.04
C ALA A 134 -6.65 6.50 12.55
N PHE A 135 -5.67 6.07 11.75
CA PHE A 135 -5.90 5.72 10.36
C PHE A 135 -6.83 4.49 10.25
N PHE A 136 -6.56 3.43 11.02
CA PHE A 136 -7.35 2.21 11.00
C PHE A 136 -8.73 2.40 11.63
N GLU A 137 -8.85 3.24 12.67
CA GLU A 137 -10.15 3.67 13.21
C GLU A 137 -10.98 4.40 12.13
N ARG A 138 -10.33 5.23 11.31
CA ARG A 138 -10.99 5.87 10.17
C ARG A 138 -11.43 4.85 9.13
N VAL A 139 -10.62 3.83 8.83
CA VAL A 139 -11.00 2.71 7.95
C VAL A 139 -12.27 2.03 8.46
N VAL A 140 -12.33 1.68 9.75
CA VAL A 140 -13.51 1.07 10.39
C VAL A 140 -14.74 1.95 10.20
N ALA A 141 -14.62 3.25 10.46
CA ALA A 141 -15.73 4.21 10.32
C ALA A 141 -16.25 4.30 8.88
N GLU A 142 -15.35 4.36 7.88
CA GLU A 142 -15.72 4.46 6.47
C GLU A 142 -16.31 3.14 5.94
N VAL A 143 -15.75 2.01 6.35
CA VAL A 143 -16.26 0.69 5.97
C VAL A 143 -17.59 0.37 6.68
N GLY A 144 -17.78 0.84 7.90
CA GLY A 144 -19.01 0.64 8.66
C GLY A 144 -19.22 -0.80 9.12
N LEU A 145 -18.15 -1.52 9.42
CA LEU A 145 -18.15 -2.89 9.95
C LEU A 145 -17.30 -2.98 11.21
N GLU A 146 -17.57 -3.94 12.07
CA GLU A 146 -16.69 -4.24 13.21
C GLU A 146 -15.31 -4.68 12.75
N PRO A 147 -14.23 -4.32 13.48
CA PRO A 147 -12.86 -4.66 13.08
C PRO A 147 -12.66 -6.13 12.72
N GLY A 148 -13.19 -7.04 13.52
CA GLY A 148 -13.09 -8.50 13.28
C GLY A 148 -13.75 -8.99 11.99
N ALA A 149 -14.62 -8.18 11.37
CA ALA A 149 -15.23 -8.47 10.07
C ALA A 149 -14.45 -7.85 8.89
N ILE A 150 -13.33 -7.17 9.16
CA ILE A 150 -12.48 -6.51 8.16
C ILE A 150 -11.18 -7.28 8.00
N ALA A 151 -10.87 -7.72 6.78
CA ALA A 151 -9.53 -8.14 6.43
C ALA A 151 -8.81 -6.98 5.74
N TYR A 152 -7.64 -6.60 6.26
CA TYR A 152 -6.75 -5.59 5.70
C TYR A 152 -5.59 -6.28 5.00
N VAL A 153 -5.43 -6.00 3.71
CA VAL A 153 -4.42 -6.60 2.83
C VAL A 153 -3.36 -5.54 2.50
N GLY A 154 -2.10 -5.86 2.74
CA GLY A 154 -1.00 -4.97 2.41
C GLY A 154 0.34 -5.70 2.33
N ASP A 155 1.32 -5.04 1.72
CA ASP A 155 2.68 -5.56 1.51
C ASP A 155 3.63 -5.27 2.68
N ARG A 156 3.18 -4.47 3.68
CA ARG A 156 4.02 -4.05 4.79
C ARG A 156 3.53 -4.58 6.12
N LEU A 157 4.36 -5.37 6.81
CA LEU A 157 4.08 -5.83 8.16
C LEU A 157 3.94 -4.68 9.15
N ASP A 158 4.89 -3.73 9.11
CA ASP A 158 5.01 -2.62 10.05
C ASP A 158 3.95 -1.53 9.86
N ASN A 159 3.43 -1.40 8.65
CA ASN A 159 2.57 -0.29 8.25
C ASN A 159 1.11 -0.70 8.04
N ASP A 160 0.87 -1.94 7.59
CA ASP A 160 -0.45 -2.43 7.18
C ASP A 160 -0.96 -3.52 8.13
N VAL A 161 -0.24 -4.65 8.17
CA VAL A 161 -0.71 -5.91 8.72
C VAL A 161 -0.81 -5.86 10.24
N LEU A 162 0.31 -5.61 10.92
CA LEU A 162 0.35 -5.60 12.38
C LEU A 162 -0.46 -4.45 13.00
N PRO A 163 -0.44 -3.22 12.45
CA PRO A 163 -1.31 -2.15 12.96
C PRO A 163 -2.79 -2.46 12.80
N ALA A 164 -3.23 -3.04 11.67
CA ALA A 164 -4.62 -3.47 11.47
C ALA A 164 -5.01 -4.54 12.49
N GLN A 165 -4.15 -5.55 12.73
CA GLN A 165 -4.40 -6.60 13.72
C GLN A 165 -4.49 -6.06 15.15
N ARG A 166 -3.70 -5.03 15.52
CA ARG A 166 -3.81 -4.40 16.83
C ARG A 166 -5.17 -3.77 17.09
N LEU A 167 -5.89 -3.39 16.04
CA LEU A 167 -7.28 -2.90 16.13
C LEU A 167 -8.31 -4.04 16.04
N GLY A 168 -7.88 -5.29 15.91
CA GLY A 168 -8.75 -6.46 15.83
C GLY A 168 -9.17 -6.87 14.43
N MET A 169 -8.58 -6.32 13.38
CA MET A 169 -8.79 -6.75 11.99
C MET A 169 -8.03 -8.04 11.69
N VAL A 170 -8.40 -8.74 10.62
CA VAL A 170 -7.62 -9.82 10.03
C VAL A 170 -6.52 -9.22 9.17
N GLY A 171 -5.25 -9.35 9.58
CA GLY A 171 -4.12 -8.83 8.82
C GLY A 171 -3.65 -9.83 7.77
N VAL A 172 -3.67 -9.44 6.50
CA VAL A 172 -3.19 -10.26 5.37
C VAL A 172 -1.90 -9.67 4.84
N PHE A 173 -0.83 -10.42 4.96
CA PHE A 173 0.49 -10.04 4.45
C PHE A 173 0.65 -10.55 3.01
N LEU A 174 0.68 -9.63 2.06
CA LEU A 174 0.95 -9.92 0.65
C LEU A 174 2.46 -9.79 0.40
N VAL A 175 3.12 -10.91 0.08
CA VAL A 175 4.56 -10.95 -0.16
C VAL A 175 4.85 -10.47 -1.59
N ARG A 176 4.83 -9.15 -1.76
CA ARG A 176 5.02 -8.45 -3.03
C ARG A 176 5.77 -7.15 -2.77
N GLY A 177 6.57 -6.72 -3.75
CA GLY A 177 7.32 -5.47 -3.64
C GLY A 177 8.50 -5.47 -2.67
N PRO A 178 9.27 -4.38 -2.60
CA PRO A 178 10.52 -4.33 -1.86
C PRO A 178 10.35 -4.45 -0.35
N TRP A 179 9.25 -3.93 0.23
CA TRP A 179 9.01 -4.03 1.66
C TRP A 179 8.73 -5.47 2.08
N ALA A 180 7.79 -6.15 1.41
CA ALA A 180 7.45 -7.51 1.74
C ALA A 180 8.61 -8.47 1.54
N LEU A 181 9.40 -8.29 0.46
CA LEU A 181 10.59 -9.11 0.20
C LEU A 181 11.64 -9.02 1.32
N VAL A 182 11.76 -7.87 1.98
CA VAL A 182 12.65 -7.71 3.14
C VAL A 182 11.94 -8.18 4.41
N GLN A 183 10.71 -7.74 4.64
CA GLN A 183 9.98 -7.92 5.89
C GLN A 183 9.53 -9.37 6.12
N GLN A 184 9.37 -10.20 5.08
CA GLN A 184 9.05 -11.60 5.23
C GLN A 184 10.12 -12.40 6.05
N SER A 185 11.32 -11.87 6.14
CA SER A 185 12.40 -12.45 6.98
C SER A 185 12.35 -11.99 8.44
N TRP A 186 11.50 -11.03 8.79
CA TRP A 186 11.36 -10.54 10.15
C TRP A 186 10.60 -11.56 11.02
N PRO A 187 10.94 -11.70 12.31
CA PRO A 187 10.21 -12.59 13.21
C PRO A 187 8.70 -12.30 13.24
N GLU A 188 8.32 -11.04 13.12
CA GLU A 188 6.94 -10.57 13.13
C GLU A 188 6.11 -11.05 11.92
N ALA A 189 6.74 -11.55 10.86
CA ALA A 189 6.01 -12.12 9.72
C ALA A 189 5.14 -13.32 10.13
N ALA A 190 5.55 -14.05 11.16
CA ALA A 190 4.78 -15.16 11.72
C ALA A 190 3.50 -14.71 12.45
N GLU A 191 3.35 -13.44 12.75
CA GLU A 191 2.16 -12.89 13.43
C GLU A 191 1.03 -12.56 12.45
N ALA A 192 1.29 -12.49 11.13
CA ALA A 192 0.25 -12.24 10.15
C ALA A 192 -0.84 -13.31 10.20
N SER A 193 -2.11 -12.89 10.16
CA SER A 193 -3.25 -13.83 10.16
C SER A 193 -3.23 -14.74 8.94
N LEU A 194 -2.80 -14.19 7.80
CA LEU A 194 -2.61 -14.91 6.55
C LEU A 194 -1.43 -14.30 5.80
N THR A 195 -0.60 -15.16 5.19
CA THR A 195 0.45 -14.73 4.26
C THR A 195 0.15 -15.30 2.88
N VAL A 196 0.20 -14.46 1.86
CA VAL A 196 -0.05 -14.81 0.46
C VAL A 196 1.02 -14.15 -0.44
N ASP A 197 1.27 -14.74 -1.59
CA ASP A 197 2.19 -14.23 -2.64
C ASP A 197 1.45 -13.69 -3.88
N THR A 198 0.14 -13.86 -3.91
CA THR A 198 -0.76 -13.39 -4.98
C THR A 198 -2.13 -13.10 -4.40
N LEU A 199 -2.90 -12.25 -5.09
CA LEU A 199 -4.31 -11.99 -4.76
C LEU A 199 -5.25 -13.08 -5.31
N ASP A 200 -4.74 -13.99 -6.14
CA ASP A 200 -5.54 -15.09 -6.68
C ASP A 200 -6.07 -16.01 -5.57
N GLY A 201 -7.36 -16.27 -5.59
CA GLY A 201 -8.01 -17.16 -4.61
C GLY A 201 -8.04 -16.61 -3.18
N LEU A 202 -7.88 -15.30 -3.00
CA LEU A 202 -7.83 -14.69 -1.66
C LEU A 202 -9.11 -14.92 -0.85
N ALA A 203 -10.28 -14.88 -1.49
CA ALA A 203 -11.56 -15.10 -0.81
C ALA A 203 -11.66 -16.50 -0.22
N GLU A 204 -11.25 -17.52 -0.96
CA GLU A 204 -11.25 -18.92 -0.50
C GLU A 204 -10.25 -19.14 0.65
N ARG A 205 -9.05 -18.54 0.54
CA ARG A 205 -8.03 -18.63 1.59
C ARG A 205 -8.52 -18.01 2.91
N LEU A 206 -9.21 -16.86 2.85
CA LEU A 206 -9.76 -16.21 4.04
C LEU A 206 -10.93 -17.00 4.65
N THR A 207 -11.77 -17.60 3.82
CA THR A 207 -12.87 -18.45 4.30
C THR A 207 -12.32 -19.65 5.08
N ALA A 208 -11.20 -20.20 4.65
CA ALA A 208 -10.54 -21.33 5.33
C ALA A 208 -9.93 -20.96 6.69
N LEU A 209 -9.68 -19.68 7.00
CA LEU A 209 -9.21 -19.24 8.32
C LEU A 209 -10.32 -19.23 9.38
N GLY A 210 -11.58 -19.12 8.97
CA GLY A 210 -12.75 -18.99 9.89
C GLY A 210 -13.48 -20.30 10.17
N GLY A 211 -13.05 -21.41 9.58
CA GLY A 211 -13.62 -22.74 9.77
C GLY A 211 -12.72 -23.60 10.60
#